data_b427303331fce83b74186afc3211f610
#
_entry.id   b427303331fce83b74186afc3211f610
#
_cell.length_a   1.000
_cell.length_b   1.000
_cell.length_c   1.000
_cell.angle_alpha   90.00
_cell.angle_beta   90.00
_cell.angle_gamma   90.00
#
_symmetry.space_group_name_H-M   'P 1'
#
loop_
_entity.id
_entity.type
_entity.pdbx_description
1 polymer ?
#
loop_
_entity_poly.entity_id
_entity_poly.type
_entity_poly.pdbx_seq_one_letter_code
_entity_poly.pdbx_strand_id
1 'polypeptide(L)'
;MSIISRLLGGVKYRFQSPVEYARSIGVSIGENCFIPDKTIWPTEPYLIKIGNNCQITSGVKIFTHGGAHVLRDEIPDFDCFGRVSIGDYVYIGNNSLILPGVTIGSHVYNTTVI
;
A
#
# COMPACT_ATOMS: atom_id res chain seq x y z
N MET A 1 20.10 14.85 -17.00
CA MET A 1 20.50 14.49 -15.63
C MET A 1 21.94 14.04 -15.61
N SER A 2 22.76 14.57 -14.74
CA SER A 2 24.16 14.19 -14.65
C SER A 2 24.34 12.81 -14.00
N ILE A 3 25.49 12.19 -14.23
CA ILE A 3 25.84 10.91 -13.59
C ILE A 3 25.82 11.08 -12.07
N ILE A 4 26.33 12.20 -11.57
CA ILE A 4 26.37 12.49 -10.13
C ILE A 4 24.94 12.55 -9.55
N SER A 5 24.02 13.20 -10.23
CA SER A 5 22.62 13.26 -9.80
C SER A 5 21.98 11.88 -9.76
N ARG A 6 22.29 11.02 -10.73
CA ARG A 6 21.81 9.65 -10.74
C ARG A 6 22.35 8.83 -9.58
N LEU A 7 23.65 8.97 -9.29
CA LEU A 7 24.30 8.27 -8.19
C LEU A 7 23.72 8.71 -6.84
N LEU A 8 23.56 10.02 -6.65
CA LEU A 8 22.98 10.57 -5.41
C LEU A 8 21.53 10.14 -5.25
N GLY A 9 20.74 10.14 -6.32
CA GLY A 9 19.38 9.67 -6.30
C GLY A 9 19.27 8.19 -5.95
N GLY A 10 20.15 7.35 -6.52
CA GLY A 10 20.21 5.92 -6.21
C GLY A 10 20.61 5.66 -4.77
N VAL A 11 21.59 6.41 -4.24
CA VAL A 11 22.02 6.31 -2.83
C VAL A 11 20.88 6.72 -1.90
N LYS A 12 20.20 7.82 -2.19
CA LYS A 12 19.06 8.28 -1.39
C LYS A 12 17.95 7.22 -1.35
N TYR A 13 17.61 6.65 -2.49
CA TYR A 13 16.59 5.60 -2.59
C TYR A 13 17.00 4.37 -1.76
N ARG A 14 18.28 3.94 -1.87
CA ARG A 14 18.78 2.76 -1.17
C ARG A 14 18.68 2.90 0.36
N PHE A 15 18.88 4.11 0.90
CA PHE A 15 18.83 4.36 2.34
C PHE A 15 17.48 4.85 2.83
N GLN A 16 16.51 4.95 1.94
CA GLN A 16 15.15 5.32 2.31
C GLN A 16 14.50 4.15 3.06
N SER A 17 13.87 4.43 4.22
CA SER A 17 13.14 3.39 4.94
C SER A 17 11.90 2.95 4.16
N PRO A 18 11.36 1.76 4.43
CA PRO A 18 10.12 1.32 3.78
C PRO A 18 8.95 2.30 3.98
N VAL A 19 8.83 2.91 5.15
CA VAL A 19 7.78 3.92 5.41
C VAL A 19 8.03 5.17 4.57
N GLU A 20 9.27 5.66 4.52
CA GLU A 20 9.61 6.82 3.70
C GLU A 20 9.35 6.55 2.21
N TYR A 21 9.71 5.37 1.75
CA TYR A 21 9.44 4.97 0.37
C TYR A 21 7.94 4.97 0.08
N ALA A 22 7.13 4.34 0.95
CA ALA A 22 5.69 4.30 0.76
C ALA A 22 5.08 5.71 0.73
N ARG A 23 5.52 6.59 1.63
CA ARG A 23 5.08 7.99 1.60
C ARG A 23 5.50 8.70 0.31
N SER A 24 6.69 8.40 -0.19
CA SER A 24 7.21 9.05 -1.41
C SER A 24 6.41 8.69 -2.66
N ILE A 25 5.80 7.50 -2.70
CA ILE A 25 4.95 7.08 -3.82
C ILE A 25 3.48 7.47 -3.64
N GLY A 26 3.12 8.08 -2.51
CA GLY A 26 1.78 8.65 -2.32
C GLY A 26 0.93 8.00 -1.25
N VAL A 27 1.42 6.97 -0.54
CA VAL A 27 0.67 6.36 0.56
C VAL A 27 0.63 7.30 1.75
N SER A 28 -0.56 7.50 2.34
CA SER A 28 -0.68 8.23 3.59
C SER A 28 -0.45 7.28 4.75
N ILE A 29 0.57 7.54 5.57
CA ILE A 29 0.94 6.69 6.70
C ILE A 29 1.15 7.57 7.92
N GLY A 30 0.53 7.19 9.05
CA GLY A 30 0.69 7.88 10.32
C GLY A 30 2.04 7.59 10.98
N GLU A 31 2.13 7.83 12.27
CA GLU A 31 3.35 7.70 13.04
C GLU A 31 3.50 6.30 13.68
N ASN A 32 4.72 5.92 13.99
CA ASN A 32 5.06 4.66 14.67
C ASN A 32 4.59 3.41 13.93
N CYS A 33 4.64 3.42 12.61
CA CYS A 33 4.26 2.27 11.80
C CYS A 33 5.49 1.45 11.42
N PHE A 34 5.34 0.14 11.43
CA PHE A 34 6.34 -0.79 10.91
C PHE A 34 5.87 -1.35 9.57
N ILE A 35 6.69 -1.21 8.55
CA ILE A 35 6.42 -1.74 7.22
C ILE A 35 7.68 -2.43 6.72
N PRO A 36 7.59 -3.70 6.27
CA PRO A 36 8.77 -4.42 5.76
C PRO A 36 9.13 -3.97 4.35
N ASP A 37 10.34 -4.31 3.92
CA ASP A 37 10.88 -3.91 2.61
C ASP A 37 10.07 -4.39 1.43
N LYS A 38 9.38 -5.53 1.58
CA LYS A 38 8.76 -6.24 0.46
C LYS A 38 7.24 -6.15 0.45
N THR A 39 6.69 -5.05 0.96
CA THR A 39 5.26 -4.80 0.78
C THR A 39 4.97 -4.49 -0.69
N ILE A 40 3.94 -5.13 -1.23
CA ILE A 40 3.51 -4.88 -2.61
C ILE A 40 2.50 -3.74 -2.61
N TRP A 41 2.89 -2.61 -3.20
CA TRP A 41 2.04 -1.44 -3.35
C TRP A 41 1.38 -1.44 -4.73
N PRO A 42 0.13 -0.96 -4.84
CA PRO A 42 -0.56 -0.88 -6.14
C PRO A 42 -0.06 0.30 -6.98
N THR A 43 -0.58 0.39 -8.20
CA THR A 43 -0.28 1.50 -9.11
C THR A 43 -0.95 2.80 -8.68
N GLU A 44 -1.93 2.75 -7.76
CA GLU A 44 -2.59 3.93 -7.19
C GLU A 44 -2.35 4.00 -5.68
N PRO A 45 -1.09 4.18 -5.23
CA PRO A 45 -0.79 4.19 -3.80
C PRO A 45 -1.43 5.36 -3.05
N TYR A 46 -1.75 6.43 -3.75
CA TYR A 46 -2.44 7.59 -3.17
C TYR A 46 -3.86 7.28 -2.69
N LEU A 47 -4.42 6.12 -3.04
CA LEU A 47 -5.72 5.67 -2.55
C LEU A 47 -5.62 4.92 -1.21
N ILE A 48 -4.42 4.78 -0.65
CA ILE A 48 -4.18 4.05 0.59
C ILE A 48 -3.92 5.03 1.73
N LYS A 49 -4.65 4.82 2.83
CA LYS A 49 -4.43 5.56 4.08
C LYS A 49 -4.23 4.56 5.21
N ILE A 50 -3.11 4.68 5.92
CA ILE A 50 -2.75 3.86 7.07
C ILE A 50 -2.63 4.79 8.28
N GLY A 51 -3.27 4.42 9.38
CA GLY A 51 -3.25 5.22 10.61
C GLY A 51 -1.94 5.11 11.38
N ASN A 52 -2.01 5.38 12.67
CA ASN A 52 -0.84 5.37 13.56
C ASN A 52 -0.65 4.00 14.22
N ASN A 53 0.58 3.69 14.60
CA ASN A 53 0.92 2.50 15.39
C ASN A 53 0.49 1.19 14.71
N CYS A 54 0.59 1.13 13.40
CA CYS A 54 0.25 -0.06 12.63
C CYS A 54 1.48 -0.90 12.36
N GLN A 55 1.30 -2.21 12.30
CA GLN A 55 2.34 -3.15 11.92
C GLN A 55 1.89 -3.96 10.71
N ILE A 56 2.61 -3.80 9.61
CA ILE A 56 2.43 -4.61 8.40
C ILE A 56 3.59 -5.58 8.33
N THR A 57 3.31 -6.84 8.07
CA THR A 57 4.33 -7.88 8.03
C THR A 57 4.66 -8.32 6.62
N SER A 58 5.59 -9.28 6.49
CA SER A 58 6.13 -9.66 5.18
C SER A 58 5.09 -10.25 4.24
N GLY A 59 5.22 -9.94 2.96
CA GLY A 59 4.38 -10.51 1.91
C GLY A 59 2.99 -9.92 1.79
N VAL A 60 2.67 -8.88 2.55
CA VAL A 60 1.38 -8.20 2.44
C VAL A 60 1.27 -7.51 1.09
N LYS A 61 0.12 -7.68 0.45
CA LYS A 61 -0.20 -7.04 -0.83
C LYS A 61 -1.46 -6.21 -0.66
N ILE A 62 -1.40 -4.96 -1.12
CA ILE A 62 -2.54 -4.05 -1.05
C ILE A 62 -2.93 -3.66 -2.47
N PHE A 63 -4.20 -3.80 -2.78
CA PHE A 63 -4.73 -3.51 -4.11
C PHE A 63 -5.74 -2.37 -4.05
N THR A 64 -5.73 -1.51 -5.07
CA THR A 64 -6.64 -0.37 -5.18
C THR A 64 -7.48 -0.43 -6.45
N HIS A 65 -7.20 -1.37 -7.35
CA HIS A 65 -8.04 -1.61 -8.52
C HIS A 65 -8.01 -3.09 -8.91
N GLY A 66 -8.97 -3.50 -9.72
CA GLY A 66 -9.04 -4.86 -10.24
C GLY A 66 -10.47 -5.30 -10.45
N GLY A 67 -10.64 -6.34 -11.29
CA GLY A 67 -11.95 -6.93 -11.55
C GLY A 67 -12.80 -6.21 -12.58
N ALA A 68 -12.32 -5.13 -13.17
CA ALA A 68 -13.06 -4.40 -14.20
C ALA A 68 -13.40 -5.25 -15.42
N HIS A 69 -12.59 -6.26 -15.69
CA HIS A 69 -12.76 -7.18 -16.82
C HIS A 69 -14.15 -7.84 -16.85
N VAL A 70 -14.74 -8.08 -15.69
CA VAL A 70 -16.02 -8.81 -15.60
C VAL A 70 -17.20 -8.07 -16.24
N LEU A 71 -17.07 -6.76 -16.46
CA LEU A 71 -18.13 -5.95 -17.08
C LEU A 71 -17.71 -5.36 -18.44
N ARG A 72 -16.54 -5.69 -18.95
CA ARG A 72 -16.05 -5.06 -20.19
C ARG A 72 -16.72 -5.53 -21.46
N ASP A 73 -17.46 -6.62 -21.42
CA ASP A 73 -18.32 -7.04 -22.51
C ASP A 73 -19.53 -6.11 -22.66
N GLU A 74 -20.03 -5.57 -21.55
CA GLU A 74 -21.18 -4.65 -21.53
C GLU A 74 -20.74 -3.19 -21.55
N ILE A 75 -19.65 -2.88 -20.82
CA ILE A 75 -19.11 -1.53 -20.66
C ILE A 75 -17.61 -1.58 -20.98
N PRO A 76 -17.21 -1.40 -22.26
CA PRO A 76 -15.81 -1.64 -22.68
C PRO A 76 -14.75 -0.83 -21.95
N ASP A 77 -15.04 0.40 -21.52
CA ASP A 77 -14.11 1.25 -20.77
C ASP A 77 -14.38 1.27 -19.27
N PHE A 78 -15.14 0.30 -18.76
CA PHE A 78 -15.36 0.19 -17.31
C PHE A 78 -14.05 -0.02 -16.58
N ASP A 79 -13.89 0.71 -15.47
CA ASP A 79 -12.77 0.51 -14.57
C ASP A 79 -13.27 0.49 -13.13
N CYS A 80 -12.47 -0.11 -12.24
CA CYS A 80 -12.91 -0.34 -10.86
C CYS A 80 -11.76 -0.05 -9.91
N PHE A 81 -11.90 1.02 -9.15
CA PHE A 81 -10.94 1.46 -8.15
C PHE A 81 -11.61 1.50 -6.78
N GLY A 82 -10.84 1.28 -5.74
CA GLY A 82 -11.33 1.39 -4.38
C GLY A 82 -10.27 1.90 -3.44
N ARG A 83 -10.64 2.82 -2.56
CA ARG A 83 -9.77 3.30 -1.51
C ARG A 83 -9.58 2.22 -0.46
N VAL A 84 -8.37 2.16 0.10
CA VAL A 84 -8.06 1.31 1.24
C VAL A 84 -7.79 2.22 2.43
N SER A 85 -8.51 1.99 3.53
CA SER A 85 -8.35 2.76 4.75
C SER A 85 -8.08 1.82 5.92
N ILE A 86 -6.97 2.02 6.60
CA ILE A 86 -6.55 1.23 7.75
C ILE A 86 -6.46 2.16 8.95
N GLY A 87 -7.15 1.80 10.04
CA GLY A 87 -7.20 2.62 11.25
C GLY A 87 -5.90 2.58 12.06
N ASP A 88 -5.99 2.91 13.33
CA ASP A 88 -4.84 2.92 14.24
C ASP A 88 -4.70 1.58 14.97
N TYR A 89 -3.47 1.22 15.36
CA TYR A 89 -3.20 -0.01 16.11
C TYR A 89 -3.71 -1.25 15.37
N VAL A 90 -3.38 -1.36 14.09
CA VAL A 90 -3.76 -2.49 13.26
C VAL A 90 -2.54 -3.36 12.99
N TYR A 91 -2.71 -4.67 13.14
CA TYR A 91 -1.70 -5.65 12.76
C TYR A 91 -2.18 -6.40 11.52
N ILE A 92 -1.35 -6.44 10.49
CA ILE A 92 -1.63 -7.19 9.25
C ILE A 92 -0.60 -8.29 9.12
N GLY A 93 -1.06 -9.54 9.19
CA GLY A 93 -0.20 -10.72 9.20
C GLY A 93 0.41 -11.04 7.84
N ASN A 94 1.39 -11.94 7.87
CA ASN A 94 2.17 -12.32 6.68
C ASN A 94 1.28 -12.78 5.52
N ASN A 95 1.62 -12.33 4.32
CA ASN A 95 0.98 -12.72 3.07
C ASN A 95 -0.51 -12.37 2.98
N SER A 96 -1.00 -11.45 3.82
CA SER A 96 -2.37 -10.98 3.73
C SER A 96 -2.59 -10.21 2.43
N LEU A 97 -3.79 -10.35 1.88
CA LEU A 97 -4.22 -9.59 0.71
C LEU A 97 -5.31 -8.61 1.15
N ILE A 98 -5.11 -7.34 0.85
CA ILE A 98 -6.12 -6.30 1.12
C ILE A 98 -6.65 -5.83 -0.23
N LEU A 99 -7.94 -6.01 -0.43
CA LEU A 99 -8.58 -5.77 -1.70
C LEU A 99 -9.11 -4.33 -1.82
N PRO A 100 -9.39 -3.87 -3.05
CA PRO A 100 -9.93 -2.52 -3.25
C PRO A 100 -11.21 -2.27 -2.46
N GLY A 101 -11.33 -1.08 -1.88
CA GLY A 101 -12.52 -0.66 -1.15
C GLY A 101 -12.57 -1.12 0.31
N VAL A 102 -11.55 -1.82 0.81
CA VAL A 102 -11.54 -2.35 2.17
C VAL A 102 -11.24 -1.24 3.17
N THR A 103 -12.02 -1.20 4.24
CA THR A 103 -11.77 -0.39 5.42
C THR A 103 -11.54 -1.30 6.61
N ILE A 104 -10.40 -1.13 7.28
CA ILE A 104 -10.06 -1.84 8.52
C ILE A 104 -10.11 -0.83 9.65
N GLY A 105 -10.95 -1.11 10.66
CA GLY A 105 -11.05 -0.24 11.84
C GLY A 105 -9.82 -0.29 12.72
N SER A 106 -9.81 0.47 13.80
CA SER A 106 -8.70 0.48 14.75
C SER A 106 -8.71 -0.75 15.65
N HIS A 107 -7.54 -1.12 16.17
CA HIS A 107 -7.36 -2.27 17.08
C HIS A 107 -7.78 -3.60 16.46
N VAL A 108 -7.40 -3.82 15.20
CA VAL A 108 -7.73 -5.04 14.45
C VAL A 108 -6.49 -5.89 14.23
N TYR A 109 -6.62 -7.17 14.45
CA TYR A 109 -5.63 -8.19 14.11
C TYR A 109 -6.13 -8.96 12.89
N ASN A 110 -5.44 -8.81 11.77
CA ASN A 110 -5.83 -9.41 10.51
C ASN A 110 -4.74 -10.34 9.99
N THR A 111 -5.07 -11.59 9.69
CA THR A 111 -4.13 -12.61 9.23
C THR A 111 -4.52 -13.27 7.92
N THR A 112 -5.54 -12.77 7.23
CA THR A 112 -6.07 -13.45 6.05
C THR A 112 -6.39 -12.48 4.93
N VAL A 113 -7.03 -12.97 3.87
CA VAL A 113 -7.49 -12.17 2.73
C VAL A 113 -8.72 -11.37 3.13
N ILE A 114 -8.67 -10.09 2.84
CA ILE A 114 -9.81 -9.19 3.03
C ILE A 114 -10.05 -8.40 1.75
#